data_840912af12ab622940becc52961f9dae
#
_entry.id   840912af12ab622940becc52961f9dae
#
_cell.length_a   1.000
_cell.length_b   1.000
_cell.length_c   1.000
_cell.angle_alpha   90.00
_cell.angle_beta   90.00
_cell.angle_gamma   90.00
#
_symmetry.space_group_name_H-M   'P 1'
#
loop_
_entity.id
_entity.type
_entity.pdbx_description
1 polymer ?
#
loop_
_entity_poly.entity_id
_entity_poly.type
_entity_poly.pdbx_seq_one_letter_code
_entity_poly.pdbx_strand_id
1 'polypeptide(L)'
;MLDEGRYFKGKEEVKKLLDEMARLKMNTFHWHLTDDQGWRIEIKKYPLLTKIGGKRDSTQIGNWNSNIYDGKVHEGFYTQEEIKEIIDYAAKRQITIVPEIEMPGHASTAIAAYPQLGTEKQSIKVPTRFGVQYHAYNVADPKVIQFIKDVLDEVC
;
A
#
# COMPACT_ATOMS: atom_id res chain seq x y z
N MET A 1 -11.99 -7.67 3.16
CA MET A 1 -10.87 -6.74 2.91
C MET A 1 -9.63 -7.21 3.67
N LEU A 2 -8.45 -7.06 3.07
CA LEU A 2 -7.15 -7.22 3.75
C LEU A 2 -6.39 -5.90 3.63
N ASP A 3 -5.98 -5.36 4.78
CA ASP A 3 -5.21 -4.12 4.85
C ASP A 3 -3.71 -4.45 4.97
N GLU A 4 -3.03 -4.41 3.86
CA GLU A 4 -1.58 -4.60 3.81
C GLU A 4 -0.81 -3.28 3.70
N GLY A 5 -1.47 -2.22 3.30
CA GLY A 5 -0.91 -0.88 3.39
C GLY A 5 -0.34 -0.62 4.77
N ARG A 6 -1.12 -0.93 5.80
CA ARG A 6 -0.69 -0.77 7.19
C ARG A 6 0.15 -1.91 7.74
N TYR A 7 -0.10 -3.16 7.33
CA TYR A 7 0.68 -4.30 7.81
C TYR A 7 0.81 -5.41 6.76
N PHE A 8 1.96 -5.46 6.09
CA PHE A 8 2.29 -6.44 5.07
C PHE A 8 2.29 -7.87 5.61
N LYS A 9 1.57 -8.78 4.96
CA LYS A 9 1.43 -10.20 5.33
C LYS A 9 2.17 -11.13 4.38
N GLY A 10 2.26 -10.75 3.12
CA GLY A 10 2.90 -11.53 2.08
C GLY A 10 2.00 -12.53 1.38
N LYS A 11 2.47 -12.99 0.24
CA LYS A 11 1.76 -13.78 -0.76
C LYS A 11 1.08 -15.05 -0.22
N GLU A 12 1.74 -15.76 0.68
CA GLU A 12 1.22 -17.03 1.20
C GLU A 12 -0.01 -16.80 2.12
N GLU A 13 -0.02 -15.72 2.91
CA GLU A 13 -1.18 -15.39 3.73
C GLU A 13 -2.37 -14.91 2.87
N VAL A 14 -2.10 -14.17 1.79
CA VAL A 14 -3.14 -13.80 0.82
C VAL A 14 -3.76 -15.04 0.19
N LYS A 15 -2.96 -16.02 -0.24
CA LYS A 15 -3.46 -17.27 -0.82
C LYS A 15 -4.31 -18.07 0.17
N LYS A 16 -3.89 -18.18 1.43
CA LYS A 16 -4.68 -18.82 2.49
C LYS A 16 -6.03 -18.12 2.68
N LEU A 17 -6.04 -16.78 2.68
CA LEU A 17 -7.28 -16.01 2.77
C LEU A 17 -8.19 -16.30 1.57
N LEU A 18 -7.66 -16.35 0.35
CA LEU A 18 -8.42 -16.68 -0.85
C LEU A 18 -8.99 -18.10 -0.80
N ASP A 19 -8.28 -19.08 -0.23
CA ASP A 19 -8.81 -20.43 0.00
C ASP A 19 -10.00 -20.42 0.96
N GLU A 20 -9.91 -19.70 2.08
CA GLU A 20 -11.01 -19.57 3.03
C GLU A 20 -12.19 -18.79 2.43
N MET A 21 -11.96 -17.75 1.64
CA MET A 21 -12.99 -17.03 0.92
C MET A 21 -13.76 -17.95 -0.04
N ALA A 22 -13.02 -18.79 -0.81
CA ALA A 22 -13.63 -19.76 -1.73
C ALA A 22 -14.47 -20.78 -0.96
N ARG A 23 -13.97 -21.31 0.17
CA ARG A 23 -14.71 -22.24 1.04
C ARG A 23 -16.03 -21.64 1.55
N LEU A 24 -16.02 -20.33 1.83
CA LEU A 24 -17.19 -19.58 2.30
C LEU A 24 -18.04 -18.98 1.15
N LYS A 25 -17.72 -19.32 -0.12
CA LYS A 25 -18.41 -18.82 -1.32
C LYS A 25 -18.39 -17.29 -1.45
N MET A 26 -17.35 -16.65 -0.95
CA MET A 26 -17.09 -15.23 -1.18
C MET A 26 -16.38 -15.05 -2.52
N ASN A 27 -16.82 -14.07 -3.30
CA ASN A 27 -16.35 -13.88 -4.69
C ASN A 27 -15.67 -12.55 -4.98
N THR A 28 -15.46 -11.72 -3.97
CA THR A 28 -14.81 -10.41 -4.15
C THR A 28 -13.80 -10.18 -3.03
N PHE A 29 -12.54 -9.97 -3.39
CA PHE A 29 -11.45 -9.68 -2.47
C PHE A 29 -11.01 -8.23 -2.62
N HIS A 30 -11.28 -7.42 -1.61
CA HIS A 30 -10.82 -6.05 -1.50
C HIS A 30 -9.41 -6.05 -0.89
N TRP A 31 -8.42 -5.57 -1.67
CA TRP A 31 -7.01 -5.63 -1.32
C TRP A 31 -6.42 -4.22 -1.20
N HIS A 32 -6.23 -3.76 0.05
CA HIS A 32 -5.74 -2.43 0.37
C HIS A 32 -4.21 -2.44 0.36
N LEU A 33 -3.62 -1.90 -0.69
CA LEU A 33 -2.20 -2.05 -1.02
C LEU A 33 -1.35 -0.83 -0.66
N THR A 34 -1.96 0.34 -0.44
CA THR A 34 -1.19 1.57 -0.15
C THR A 34 -1.85 2.39 0.93
N ASP A 35 -1.06 2.92 1.85
CA ASP A 35 -1.50 3.84 2.90
C ASP A 35 -0.32 4.67 3.40
N ASP A 36 -0.54 5.54 4.39
CA ASP A 36 0.49 6.35 5.02
C ASP A 36 1.68 5.54 5.56
N GLN A 37 1.43 4.30 6.03
CA GLN A 37 2.42 3.46 6.70
C GLN A 37 3.08 2.44 5.78
N GLY A 38 2.66 2.34 4.52
CA GLY A 38 3.27 1.40 3.59
C GLY A 38 2.73 1.44 2.16
N TRP A 39 3.63 1.25 1.22
CA TRP A 39 3.33 1.05 -0.20
C TRP A 39 3.70 -0.38 -0.59
N ARG A 40 2.72 -1.20 -1.02
CA ARG A 40 2.89 -2.65 -1.13
C ARG A 40 2.82 -3.21 -2.56
N ILE A 41 2.72 -2.36 -3.57
CA ILE A 41 2.66 -2.78 -4.97
C ILE A 41 3.79 -2.14 -5.78
N GLU A 42 4.51 -2.96 -6.56
CA GLU A 42 5.56 -2.48 -7.45
C GLU A 42 4.97 -1.64 -8.58
N ILE A 43 5.52 -0.43 -8.75
CA ILE A 43 5.29 0.45 -9.90
C ILE A 43 6.65 0.67 -10.56
N LYS A 44 6.86 0.06 -11.72
CA LYS A 44 8.16 0.05 -12.41
C LYS A 44 8.64 1.44 -12.79
N LYS A 45 7.69 2.31 -13.16
CA LYS A 45 7.98 3.72 -13.46
C LYS A 45 8.43 4.51 -12.24
N TYR A 46 8.04 4.10 -11.04
CA TYR A 46 8.34 4.79 -9.78
C TYR A 46 8.94 3.85 -8.71
N PRO A 47 10.17 3.34 -8.92
CA PRO A 47 10.74 2.29 -8.08
C PRO A 47 11.00 2.70 -6.62
N LEU A 48 11.09 3.99 -6.31
CA LEU A 48 11.24 4.44 -4.93
C LEU A 48 9.97 4.24 -4.09
N LEU A 49 8.80 4.06 -4.70
CA LEU A 49 7.56 3.77 -3.97
C LEU A 49 7.70 2.51 -3.10
N THR A 50 8.26 1.44 -3.64
CA THR A 50 8.52 0.21 -2.88
C THR A 50 9.83 0.27 -2.10
N LYS A 51 10.90 0.84 -2.69
CA LYS A 51 12.22 0.91 -2.05
C LYS A 51 12.22 1.74 -0.76
N ILE A 52 11.47 2.82 -0.72
CA ILE A 52 11.32 3.71 0.44
C ILE A 52 9.99 3.47 1.13
N GLY A 53 8.88 3.55 0.40
CA GLY A 53 7.52 3.41 0.95
C GLY A 53 7.16 1.98 1.37
N GLY A 54 7.86 0.96 0.86
CA GLY A 54 7.67 -0.43 1.28
C GLY A 54 8.20 -0.75 2.67
N LYS A 55 8.83 0.21 3.36
CA LYS A 55 9.54 0.00 4.62
C LYS A 55 9.26 1.11 5.64
N ARG A 56 9.14 0.74 6.92
CA ARG A 56 9.16 1.66 8.06
C ARG A 56 10.04 1.11 9.18
N ASP A 57 10.62 2.00 9.98
CA ASP A 57 11.64 1.64 10.98
C ASP A 57 11.05 0.96 12.22
N SER A 58 9.75 1.15 12.48
CA SER A 58 9.08 0.69 13.68
C SER A 58 7.56 0.73 13.48
N THR A 59 6.81 0.10 14.37
CA THR A 59 5.34 0.17 14.41
C THR A 59 4.87 0.57 15.80
N GLN A 60 3.96 1.54 15.89
CA GLN A 60 3.27 1.88 17.14
C GLN A 60 2.53 0.65 17.65
N ILE A 61 2.59 0.41 18.97
CA ILE A 61 1.90 -0.70 19.64
C ILE A 61 1.02 -0.15 20.79
N GLY A 62 0.03 -0.93 21.17
CA GLY A 62 -0.93 -0.57 22.20
C GLY A 62 -2.14 0.18 21.65
N ASN A 63 -2.62 1.18 22.36
CA ASN A 63 -3.78 1.96 21.96
C ASN A 63 -3.39 3.14 21.05
N TRP A 64 -4.39 3.82 20.49
CA TRP A 64 -4.23 4.95 19.59
C TRP A 64 -3.34 6.10 20.10
N ASN A 65 -3.37 6.35 21.41
CA ASN A 65 -2.59 7.42 22.04
C ASN A 65 -1.24 6.93 22.58
N SER A 66 -0.87 5.69 22.33
CA SER A 66 0.39 5.13 22.79
C SER A 66 1.57 5.83 22.13
N ASN A 67 2.63 6.08 22.91
CA ASN A 67 3.94 6.48 22.41
C ASN A 67 4.95 5.34 22.46
N ILE A 68 4.46 4.09 22.51
CA ILE A 68 5.29 2.88 22.53
C ILE A 68 5.41 2.34 21.13
N TYR A 69 6.63 1.96 20.74
CA TYR A 69 6.95 1.40 19.43
C TYR A 69 7.69 0.08 19.60
N ASP A 70 7.49 -0.84 18.65
CA ASP A 70 8.09 -2.18 18.72
C ASP A 70 9.59 -2.21 18.39
N GLY A 71 10.14 -1.12 17.84
CA GLY A 71 11.55 -1.03 17.44
C GLY A 71 11.96 -2.00 16.34
N LYS A 72 10.98 -2.59 15.63
CA LYS A 72 11.22 -3.58 14.57
C LYS A 72 10.92 -2.96 13.21
N VAL A 73 11.85 -3.15 12.30
CA VAL A 73 11.62 -2.82 10.89
C VAL A 73 10.47 -3.66 10.37
N HIS A 74 9.51 -3.00 9.72
CA HIS A 74 8.42 -3.66 9.00
C HIS A 74 8.54 -3.31 7.52
N GLU A 75 8.74 -4.33 6.67
CA GLU A 75 8.96 -4.15 5.23
C GLU A 75 8.30 -5.25 4.40
N GLY A 76 8.03 -4.94 3.15
CA GLY A 76 7.54 -5.85 2.15
C GLY A 76 6.68 -5.15 1.11
N PHE A 77 6.65 -5.74 -0.07
CA PHE A 77 5.80 -5.36 -1.20
C PHE A 77 5.63 -6.55 -2.14
N TYR A 78 4.73 -6.44 -3.08
CA TYR A 78 4.53 -7.42 -4.15
C TYR A 78 5.15 -6.91 -5.44
N THR A 79 5.90 -7.77 -6.12
CA THR A 79 6.29 -7.53 -7.51
C THR A 79 5.07 -7.67 -8.42
N GLN A 80 5.13 -7.12 -9.63
CA GLN A 80 4.05 -7.28 -10.60
C GLN A 80 3.83 -8.76 -10.97
N GLU A 81 4.89 -9.57 -10.97
CA GLU A 81 4.81 -11.01 -11.19
C GLU A 81 4.06 -11.72 -10.05
N GLU A 82 4.30 -11.34 -8.80
CA GLU A 82 3.57 -11.88 -7.64
C GLU A 82 2.10 -11.44 -7.63
N ILE A 83 1.80 -10.21 -8.03
CA ILE A 83 0.42 -9.75 -8.22
C ILE A 83 -0.31 -10.61 -9.26
N LYS A 84 0.30 -10.85 -10.42
CA LYS A 84 -0.27 -11.71 -11.47
C LYS A 84 -0.51 -13.13 -10.98
N GLU A 85 0.45 -13.70 -10.23
CA GLU A 85 0.30 -15.03 -9.63
C GLU A 85 -0.90 -15.09 -8.68
N ILE A 86 -1.11 -14.05 -7.87
CA ILE A 86 -2.24 -13.96 -6.93
C ILE A 86 -3.56 -13.77 -7.70
N ILE A 87 -3.58 -12.96 -8.75
CA ILE A 87 -4.76 -12.77 -9.61
C ILE A 87 -5.17 -14.11 -10.24
N ASP A 88 -4.23 -14.86 -10.81
CA ASP A 88 -4.49 -16.17 -11.40
C ASP A 88 -4.98 -17.18 -10.35
N TYR A 89 -4.44 -17.11 -9.14
CA TYR A 89 -4.85 -17.94 -8.03
C TYR A 89 -6.29 -17.65 -7.57
N ALA A 90 -6.67 -16.37 -7.52
CA ALA A 90 -8.01 -15.90 -7.19
C ALA A 90 -9.02 -16.28 -8.31
N ALA A 91 -8.64 -16.09 -9.57
CA ALA A 91 -9.48 -16.41 -10.73
C ALA A 91 -9.89 -17.89 -10.76
N LYS A 92 -8.96 -18.81 -10.45
CA LYS A 92 -9.25 -20.27 -10.34
C LYS A 92 -10.28 -20.57 -9.24
N ARG A 93 -10.54 -19.64 -8.32
CA ARG A 93 -11.52 -19.72 -7.23
C ARG A 93 -12.76 -18.88 -7.45
N GLN A 94 -12.90 -18.30 -8.65
CA GLN A 94 -13.99 -17.40 -9.02
C GLN A 94 -14.06 -16.16 -8.08
N ILE A 95 -12.88 -15.67 -7.66
CA ILE A 95 -12.76 -14.47 -6.82
C ILE A 95 -12.18 -13.34 -7.65
N THR A 96 -12.90 -12.22 -7.71
CA THR A 96 -12.45 -10.97 -8.30
C THR A 96 -11.64 -10.19 -7.27
N ILE A 97 -10.47 -9.69 -7.66
CA ILE A 97 -9.66 -8.80 -6.83
C ILE A 97 -10.02 -7.35 -7.15
N VAL A 98 -10.27 -6.56 -6.10
CA VAL A 98 -10.46 -5.10 -6.18
C VAL A 98 -9.31 -4.45 -5.43
N PRO A 99 -8.28 -3.92 -6.13
CA PRO A 99 -7.18 -3.23 -5.49
C PRO A 99 -7.61 -1.85 -5.00
N GLU A 100 -7.10 -1.44 -3.84
CA GLU A 100 -7.26 -0.09 -3.31
C GLU A 100 -5.91 0.62 -3.30
N ILE A 101 -5.86 1.77 -3.96
CA ILE A 101 -4.71 2.68 -4.03
C ILE A 101 -5.17 4.05 -3.55
N GLU A 102 -4.61 4.51 -2.46
CA GLU A 102 -5.05 5.73 -1.77
C GLU A 102 -4.62 7.01 -2.48
N MET A 103 -5.57 7.91 -2.67
CA MET A 103 -5.36 9.25 -3.22
C MET A 103 -6.58 10.15 -3.00
N PRO A 104 -6.43 11.47 -2.79
CA PRO A 104 -5.18 12.22 -2.64
C PRO A 104 -4.62 12.18 -1.22
N GLY A 105 -5.38 11.72 -0.24
CA GLY A 105 -4.96 11.49 1.14
C GLY A 105 -4.24 10.15 1.31
N HIS A 106 -3.85 9.83 2.55
CA HIS A 106 -3.09 8.61 2.88
C HIS A 106 -1.85 8.43 1.99
N ALA A 107 -1.16 9.54 1.69
CA ALA A 107 -0.12 9.63 0.66
C ALA A 107 1.29 9.70 1.23
N SER A 108 1.45 9.59 2.56
CA SER A 108 2.74 9.85 3.22
C SER A 108 3.86 8.95 2.71
N THR A 109 3.61 7.68 2.41
CA THR A 109 4.64 6.79 1.84
C THR A 109 5.12 7.22 0.47
N ALA A 110 4.20 7.63 -0.40
CA ALA A 110 4.55 8.11 -1.73
C ALA A 110 5.28 9.46 -1.67
N ILE A 111 4.89 10.35 -0.75
CA ILE A 111 5.55 11.64 -0.52
C ILE A 111 6.92 11.42 0.12
N ALA A 112 7.10 10.44 1.00
CA ALA A 112 8.42 10.06 1.53
C ALA A 112 9.36 9.60 0.40
N ALA A 113 8.83 8.87 -0.58
CA ALA A 113 9.57 8.41 -1.75
C ALA A 113 9.85 9.54 -2.77
N TYR A 114 8.88 10.41 -2.97
CA TYR A 114 8.88 11.49 -3.96
C TYR A 114 8.31 12.79 -3.35
N PRO A 115 9.11 13.58 -2.61
CA PRO A 115 8.63 14.76 -1.88
C PRO A 115 7.91 15.81 -2.74
N GLN A 116 8.21 15.86 -4.03
CA GLN A 116 7.55 16.77 -4.99
C GLN A 116 6.06 16.47 -5.21
N LEU A 117 5.57 15.29 -4.79
CA LEU A 117 4.15 14.93 -4.90
C LEU A 117 3.30 15.64 -3.85
N GLY A 118 3.87 16.01 -2.71
CA GLY A 118 3.17 16.64 -1.61
C GLY A 118 2.93 18.14 -1.82
N THR A 119 1.96 18.68 -1.08
CA THR A 119 1.65 20.12 -1.07
C THR A 119 2.81 20.95 -0.54
N GLU A 120 3.53 20.46 0.45
CA GLU A 120 4.64 21.17 1.09
C GLU A 120 6.02 20.88 0.46
N LYS A 121 6.11 19.88 -0.43
CA LYS A 121 7.34 19.46 -1.14
C LYS A 121 8.55 19.22 -0.22
N GLN A 122 8.29 18.82 1.03
CA GLN A 122 9.34 18.56 2.02
C GLN A 122 9.63 17.05 2.15
N SER A 123 10.85 16.73 2.54
CA SER A 123 11.23 15.35 2.85
C SER A 123 10.59 14.92 4.17
N ILE A 124 9.89 13.80 4.15
CA ILE A 124 9.29 13.17 5.32
C ILE A 124 9.76 11.73 5.44
N LYS A 125 9.62 11.14 6.61
CA LYS A 125 9.79 9.69 6.82
C LYS A 125 8.47 8.97 6.66
N VAL A 126 8.53 7.69 6.30
CA VAL A 126 7.36 6.81 6.34
C VAL A 126 6.83 6.75 7.78
N PRO A 127 5.54 7.06 8.01
CA PRO A 127 4.96 7.07 9.34
C PRO A 127 5.00 5.70 10.03
N THR A 128 5.26 5.72 11.33
CA THR A 128 5.31 4.53 12.19
C THR A 128 4.11 4.42 13.13
N ARG A 129 3.29 5.48 13.21
CA ARG A 129 2.11 5.55 14.09
C ARG A 129 0.81 5.30 13.33
N PHE A 130 -0.19 4.85 14.08
CA PHE A 130 -1.56 4.75 13.57
C PHE A 130 -2.18 6.12 13.31
N GLY A 131 -3.22 6.11 12.50
CA GLY A 131 -4.06 7.26 12.29
C GLY A 131 -3.78 8.07 11.06
N VAL A 132 -4.66 9.04 10.85
CA VAL A 132 -4.60 9.96 9.72
C VAL A 132 -3.34 10.81 9.82
N GLN A 133 -2.60 10.87 8.72
CA GLN A 133 -1.51 11.81 8.53
C GLN A 133 -2.01 13.00 7.70
N TYR A 134 -1.34 14.16 7.83
CA TYR A 134 -1.79 15.39 7.16
C TYR A 134 -1.15 15.62 5.78
N HIS A 135 -0.41 14.65 5.27
CA HIS A 135 0.24 14.74 3.97
C HIS A 135 -0.70 14.26 2.86
N ALA A 136 -0.92 15.11 1.87
CA ALA A 136 -1.75 14.81 0.72
C ALA A 136 -1.03 15.19 -0.58
N TYR A 137 -1.42 14.54 -1.69
CA TYR A 137 -0.94 14.92 -3.01
C TYR A 137 -1.37 16.34 -3.40
N ASN A 138 -0.47 17.08 -4.02
CA ASN A 138 -0.79 18.38 -4.62
C ASN A 138 -1.48 18.18 -5.99
N VAL A 139 -2.77 17.88 -5.97
CA VAL A 139 -3.56 17.64 -7.19
C VAL A 139 -3.71 18.86 -8.11
N ALA A 140 -3.29 20.04 -7.67
CA ALA A 140 -3.20 21.22 -8.53
C ALA A 140 -1.95 21.21 -9.44
N ASP A 141 -0.96 20.37 -9.17
CA ASP A 141 0.22 20.21 -9.99
C ASP A 141 -0.03 19.16 -11.10
N PRO A 142 0.04 19.51 -12.39
CA PRO A 142 -0.16 18.56 -13.48
C PRO A 142 0.80 17.36 -13.45
N LYS A 143 2.00 17.51 -12.87
CA LYS A 143 2.96 16.41 -12.71
C LYS A 143 2.47 15.36 -11.71
N VAL A 144 1.74 15.78 -10.67
CA VAL A 144 1.12 14.89 -9.70
C VAL A 144 -0.06 14.15 -10.33
N ILE A 145 -0.86 14.83 -11.14
CA ILE A 145 -1.93 14.18 -11.92
C ILE A 145 -1.33 13.13 -12.88
N GLN A 146 -0.20 13.44 -13.52
CA GLN A 146 0.47 12.47 -14.39
C GLN A 146 1.00 11.26 -13.58
N PHE A 147 1.60 11.48 -12.40
CA PHE A 147 2.01 10.42 -11.49
C PHE A 147 0.83 9.49 -11.13
N ILE A 148 -0.33 10.06 -10.78
CA ILE A 148 -1.53 9.28 -10.44
C ILE A 148 -1.96 8.41 -11.64
N LYS A 149 -1.99 8.99 -12.85
CA LYS A 149 -2.33 8.24 -14.07
C LYS A 149 -1.35 7.11 -14.32
N ASP A 150 -0.06 7.38 -14.23
CA ASP A 150 0.99 6.39 -14.44
C ASP A 150 0.91 5.20 -13.45
N VAL A 151 0.53 5.49 -12.19
CA VAL A 151 0.31 4.44 -11.18
C VAL A 151 -0.91 3.60 -11.55
N LEU A 152 -2.03 4.24 -11.91
CA LEU A 152 -3.26 3.54 -12.30
C LEU A 152 -3.06 2.69 -13.57
N ASP A 153 -2.30 3.19 -14.54
CA ASP A 153 -1.99 2.47 -15.78
C ASP A 153 -1.17 1.18 -15.53
N GLU A 154 -0.37 1.14 -14.45
CA GLU A 154 0.36 -0.09 -14.08
C GLU A 154 -0.44 -1.03 -13.16
N VAL A 155 -1.50 -0.54 -12.51
CA VAL A 155 -2.35 -1.33 -11.60
C VAL A 155 -3.52 -1.97 -12.35
N CYS A 156 -4.05 -1.33 -13.39
CA CYS A 156 -5.21 -1.77 -14.18
C CYS A 156 -4.80 -2.46 -15.47
#